data_ba8e3fdbf4214122a186b8058bb23ee1
#
_entry.id   ba8e3fdbf4214122a186b8058bb23ee1
#
_cell.length_a   1.000
_cell.length_b   1.000
_cell.length_c   1.000
_cell.angle_alpha   90.00
_cell.angle_beta   90.00
_cell.angle_gamma   90.00
#
_symmetry.space_group_name_H-M   'P 1'
#
loop_
_entity.id
_entity.type
_entity.pdbx_description
1 polymer ?
#
loop_
_entity_poly.entity_id
_entity_poly.type
_entity_poly.pdbx_seq_one_letter_code
_entity_poly.pdbx_strand_id
1 'polypeptide(L)'
;MSEKIILVDDDSNILASVSLALRAEGWLVETYNDSEQGLVALQRNSPDIAVLDIKMPKMDGMELLKRLRASNDMPVIFLTSKDDEIDEAIGLRMGADDYITKPFSQKLLIERIRAVLRRSLYK
;
A
#
# COMPACT_ATOMS: atom_id res chain seq x y z
N MET A 1 -6.30 0.95 20.23
CA MET A 1 -7.12 0.92 19.01
C MET A 1 -6.31 0.40 17.85
N SER A 2 -6.97 -0.30 16.93
CA SER A 2 -6.27 -0.92 15.82
C SER A 2 -6.20 0.04 14.64
N GLU A 3 -5.02 0.18 14.07
CA GLU A 3 -4.86 0.90 12.81
C GLU A 3 -5.50 0.10 11.68
N LYS A 4 -5.90 0.82 10.64
CA LYS A 4 -6.53 0.22 9.46
C LYS A 4 -5.62 0.32 8.25
N ILE A 5 -5.50 -0.81 7.55
CA ILE A 5 -4.68 -0.94 6.34
C ILE A 5 -5.60 -1.28 5.17
N ILE A 6 -5.41 -0.59 4.05
CA ILE A 6 -6.03 -0.99 2.79
C ILE A 6 -4.93 -1.51 1.87
N LEU A 7 -5.11 -2.74 1.38
CA LEU A 7 -4.16 -3.43 0.50
C LEU A 7 -4.79 -3.56 -0.88
N VAL A 8 -4.12 -3.04 -1.90
CA VAL A 8 -4.59 -3.09 -3.29
C VAL A 8 -3.55 -3.81 -4.14
N ASP A 9 -3.94 -4.94 -4.72
CA ASP A 9 -3.05 -5.77 -5.55
C ASP A 9 -3.93 -6.66 -6.42
N ASP A 10 -3.62 -6.78 -7.71
CA ASP A 10 -4.41 -7.63 -8.59
C ASP A 10 -4.10 -9.13 -8.43
N ASP A 11 -3.08 -9.47 -7.65
CA ASP A 11 -2.75 -10.86 -7.34
C ASP A 11 -3.53 -11.31 -6.10
N SER A 12 -4.55 -12.14 -6.32
CA SER A 12 -5.41 -12.64 -5.24
C SER A 12 -4.65 -13.45 -4.19
N ASN A 13 -3.57 -14.13 -4.57
CA ASN A 13 -2.76 -14.89 -3.62
C ASN A 13 -2.03 -13.97 -2.65
N ILE A 14 -1.52 -12.84 -3.15
CA ILE A 14 -0.89 -11.84 -2.29
C ILE A 14 -1.92 -11.25 -1.35
N LEU A 15 -3.10 -10.89 -1.85
CA LEU A 15 -4.15 -10.34 -0.99
C LEU A 15 -4.52 -11.30 0.13
N ALA A 16 -4.68 -12.59 -0.18
CA ALA A 16 -5.06 -13.59 0.81
C ALA A 16 -3.98 -13.80 1.86
N SER A 17 -2.75 -14.04 1.43
CA SER A 17 -1.66 -14.38 2.35
C SER A 17 -1.21 -13.18 3.19
N VAL A 18 -1.09 -12.02 2.55
CA VAL A 18 -0.64 -10.82 3.25
C VAL A 18 -1.70 -10.32 4.21
N SER A 19 -2.98 -10.29 3.81
CA SER A 19 -4.04 -9.83 4.71
C SER A 19 -4.12 -10.70 5.96
N LEU A 20 -3.95 -12.01 5.81
CA LEU A 20 -3.96 -12.92 6.95
C LEU A 20 -2.82 -12.59 7.92
N ALA A 21 -1.61 -12.38 7.39
CA ALA A 21 -0.45 -12.04 8.22
C ALA A 21 -0.62 -10.70 8.93
N LEU A 22 -1.17 -9.71 8.25
CA LEU A 22 -1.37 -8.38 8.85
C LEU A 22 -2.46 -8.41 9.92
N ARG A 23 -3.54 -9.14 9.69
CA ARG A 23 -4.61 -9.29 10.69
C ARG A 23 -4.09 -9.99 11.94
N ALA A 24 -3.16 -10.93 11.78
CA ALA A 24 -2.55 -11.62 12.93
C ALA A 24 -1.77 -10.66 13.82
N GLU A 25 -1.33 -9.52 13.30
CA GLU A 25 -0.66 -8.48 14.09
C GLU A 25 -1.64 -7.54 14.80
N GLY A 26 -2.94 -7.75 14.63
CA GLY A 26 -3.96 -6.93 15.28
C GLY A 26 -4.50 -5.78 14.44
N TRP A 27 -4.06 -5.64 13.20
CA TRP A 27 -4.53 -4.57 12.31
C TRP A 27 -5.85 -4.95 11.65
N LEU A 28 -6.67 -3.93 11.36
CA LEU A 28 -7.84 -4.07 10.51
C LEU A 28 -7.39 -3.98 9.06
N VAL A 29 -7.81 -4.91 8.21
CA VAL A 29 -7.33 -4.97 6.84
C VAL A 29 -8.50 -5.12 5.86
N GLU A 30 -8.55 -4.23 4.87
CA GLU A 30 -9.43 -4.36 3.70
C GLU A 30 -8.57 -4.63 2.48
N THR A 31 -9.05 -5.47 1.58
CA THR A 31 -8.33 -5.84 0.36
C THR A 31 -9.15 -5.53 -0.87
N TYR A 32 -8.48 -5.09 -1.93
CA TYR A 32 -9.09 -4.81 -3.21
C TYR A 32 -8.19 -5.35 -4.32
N ASN A 33 -8.78 -6.09 -5.26
CA ASN A 33 -8.05 -6.64 -6.39
C ASN A 33 -8.21 -5.79 -7.66
N ASP A 34 -8.82 -4.64 -7.53
CA ASP A 34 -9.07 -3.71 -8.63
C ASP A 34 -8.68 -2.31 -8.19
N SER A 35 -7.89 -1.63 -9.02
CA SER A 35 -7.33 -0.33 -8.67
C SER A 35 -8.39 0.76 -8.53
N GLU A 36 -9.43 0.74 -9.37
CA GLU A 36 -10.49 1.74 -9.29
C GLU A 36 -11.30 1.60 -8.01
N GLN A 37 -11.67 0.36 -7.65
CA GLN A 37 -12.36 0.10 -6.38
C GLN A 37 -11.48 0.44 -5.20
N GLY A 38 -10.19 0.13 -5.29
CA GLY A 38 -9.23 0.45 -4.25
C GLY A 38 -9.14 1.96 -4.02
N LEU A 39 -9.07 2.74 -5.10
CA LEU A 39 -9.02 4.19 -4.98
C LEU A 39 -10.26 4.75 -4.29
N VAL A 40 -11.45 4.27 -4.68
CA VAL A 40 -12.69 4.72 -4.05
C VAL A 40 -12.67 4.41 -2.55
N ALA A 41 -12.24 3.21 -2.18
CA ALA A 41 -12.16 2.81 -0.78
C ALA A 41 -11.16 3.68 -0.01
N LEU A 42 -10.00 3.97 -0.60
CA LEU A 42 -8.98 4.82 0.01
C LEU A 42 -9.52 6.23 0.27
N GLN A 43 -10.27 6.77 -0.67
CA GLN A 43 -10.85 8.10 -0.54
C GLN A 43 -11.97 8.15 0.49
N ARG A 44 -12.78 7.10 0.59
CA ARG A 44 -13.93 7.06 1.50
C ARG A 44 -13.57 6.68 2.92
N ASN A 45 -12.69 5.68 3.08
CA ASN A 45 -12.46 5.07 4.38
C ASN A 45 -11.21 5.59 5.08
N SER A 46 -10.37 6.35 4.40
CA SER A 46 -9.17 7.01 4.94
C SER A 46 -8.42 6.09 5.92
N PRO A 47 -7.78 5.03 5.43
CA PRO A 47 -7.03 4.14 6.33
C PRO A 47 -5.80 4.85 6.89
N ASP A 48 -5.17 4.23 7.87
CA ASP A 48 -3.94 4.76 8.45
C ASP A 48 -2.75 4.57 7.50
N ILE A 49 -2.82 3.56 6.64
CA ILE A 49 -1.79 3.31 5.64
C ILE A 49 -2.38 2.52 4.47
N ALA A 50 -1.88 2.81 3.27
CA ALA A 50 -2.22 2.07 2.06
C ALA A 50 -1.00 1.29 1.59
N VAL A 51 -1.21 0.04 1.15
CA VAL A 51 -0.19 -0.80 0.55
C VAL A 51 -0.65 -1.12 -0.87
N LEU A 52 0.07 -0.63 -1.86
CA LEU A 52 -0.37 -0.61 -3.25
C LEU A 52 0.62 -1.33 -4.15
N ASP A 53 0.13 -2.26 -4.96
CA ASP A 53 0.91 -2.81 -6.05
C ASP A 53 1.04 -1.73 -7.14
N ILE A 54 2.19 -1.69 -7.82
CA ILE A 54 2.38 -0.72 -8.90
C ILE A 54 1.75 -1.23 -10.19
N LYS A 55 2.03 -2.47 -10.58
CA LYS A 55 1.59 -3.00 -11.87
C LYS A 55 0.22 -3.65 -11.79
N MET A 56 -0.80 -2.86 -12.07
CA MET A 56 -2.18 -3.32 -12.11
C MET A 56 -2.81 -2.90 -13.44
N PRO A 57 -3.77 -3.70 -13.97
CA PRO A 57 -4.46 -3.32 -15.21
C PRO A 57 -5.34 -2.09 -15.01
N LYS A 58 -5.65 -1.39 -16.09
CA LYS A 58 -6.47 -0.18 -16.17
C LYS A 58 -5.80 1.04 -15.54
N MET A 59 -5.58 1.03 -14.23
CA MET A 59 -4.92 2.12 -13.52
C MET A 59 -3.84 1.51 -12.64
N ASP A 60 -2.57 1.85 -12.91
CA ASP A 60 -1.48 1.33 -12.10
C ASP A 60 -1.37 2.06 -10.75
N GLY A 61 -0.49 1.56 -9.89
CA GLY A 61 -0.32 2.13 -8.56
C GLY A 61 0.19 3.57 -8.55
N MET A 62 0.96 3.94 -9.56
CA MET A 62 1.49 5.30 -9.68
C MET A 62 0.37 6.29 -9.98
N GLU A 63 -0.51 5.96 -10.92
CA GLU A 63 -1.67 6.80 -11.24
C GLU A 63 -2.62 6.86 -10.05
N LEU A 64 -2.81 5.72 -9.37
CA LEU A 64 -3.63 5.67 -8.17
C LEU A 64 -3.10 6.63 -7.10
N LEU A 65 -1.79 6.59 -6.83
CA LEU A 65 -1.16 7.48 -5.87
C LEU A 65 -1.35 8.94 -6.26
N LYS A 66 -1.15 9.26 -7.54
CA LYS A 66 -1.34 10.62 -8.04
C LYS A 66 -2.75 11.13 -7.74
N ARG A 67 -3.77 10.32 -8.03
CA ARG A 67 -5.16 10.70 -7.77
C ARG A 67 -5.44 10.81 -6.28
N LEU A 68 -4.87 9.91 -5.48
CA LEU A 68 -5.04 9.93 -4.04
C LEU A 68 -4.42 11.20 -3.44
N ARG A 69 -3.24 11.59 -3.91
CA ARG A 69 -2.52 12.77 -3.39
C ARG A 69 -3.22 14.08 -3.71
N ALA A 70 -4.15 14.10 -4.67
CA ALA A 70 -4.95 15.28 -4.94
C ALA A 70 -5.85 15.67 -3.75
N SER A 71 -6.20 14.70 -2.89
CA SER A 71 -7.15 14.93 -1.79
C SER A 71 -6.65 14.42 -0.43
N ASN A 72 -5.51 13.73 -0.37
CA ASN A 72 -5.10 13.05 0.85
C ASN A 72 -3.60 12.81 0.85
N ASP A 73 -2.98 12.87 2.02
CA ASP A 73 -1.55 12.63 2.20
C ASP A 73 -1.26 11.39 3.05
N MET A 74 -2.20 10.44 3.13
CA MET A 74 -2.01 9.25 3.94
C MET A 74 -0.72 8.50 3.57
N PRO A 75 -0.12 7.78 4.51
CA PRO A 75 1.08 6.99 4.22
C PRO A 75 0.80 5.91 3.17
N VAL A 76 1.74 5.73 2.24
CA VAL A 76 1.65 4.73 1.17
C VAL A 76 2.96 3.95 1.07
N ILE A 77 2.84 2.62 1.03
CA ILE A 77 3.95 1.72 0.70
C ILE A 77 3.63 1.06 -0.63
N PHE A 78 4.58 1.10 -1.56
CA PHE A 78 4.45 0.39 -2.83
C PHE A 78 5.02 -1.02 -2.75
N LEU A 79 4.33 -1.97 -3.40
CA LEU A 79 4.87 -3.29 -3.71
C LEU A 79 5.30 -3.26 -5.17
N THR A 80 6.57 -3.55 -5.44
CA THR A 80 7.13 -3.41 -6.78
C THR A 80 7.89 -4.67 -7.18
N SER A 81 8.04 -4.92 -8.48
CA SER A 81 8.89 -6.01 -8.96
C SER A 81 10.33 -5.50 -9.08
N LYS A 82 11.28 -6.45 -9.15
CA LYS A 82 12.71 -6.10 -9.26
C LYS A 82 13.04 -5.30 -10.52
N ASP A 83 12.19 -5.38 -11.54
CA ASP A 83 12.44 -4.71 -12.80
C ASP A 83 11.92 -3.28 -12.83
N ASP A 84 11.36 -2.79 -11.73
CA ASP A 84 10.70 -1.50 -11.66
C ASP A 84 11.48 -0.44 -10.87
N GLU A 85 12.81 -0.46 -10.97
CA GLU A 85 13.67 0.48 -10.25
C GLU A 85 13.34 1.95 -10.58
N ILE A 86 13.03 2.23 -11.84
CA ILE A 86 12.64 3.58 -12.26
C ILE A 86 11.32 3.97 -11.61
N ASP A 87 10.38 3.03 -11.50
CA ASP A 87 9.09 3.27 -10.86
C ASP A 87 9.26 3.56 -9.36
N GLU A 88 10.21 2.91 -8.70
CA GLU A 88 10.50 3.19 -7.29
C GLU A 88 10.90 4.65 -7.08
N ALA A 89 11.83 5.14 -7.90
CA ALA A 89 12.30 6.51 -7.80
C ALA A 89 11.16 7.50 -8.03
N ILE A 90 10.34 7.26 -9.05
CA ILE A 90 9.20 8.12 -9.35
C ILE A 90 8.17 8.08 -8.22
N GLY A 91 7.88 6.89 -7.68
CA GLY A 91 6.94 6.72 -6.58
C GLY A 91 7.34 7.50 -5.34
N LEU A 92 8.62 7.44 -4.95
CA LEU A 92 9.11 8.20 -3.81
C LEU A 92 9.01 9.71 -4.07
N ARG A 93 9.34 10.13 -5.29
CA ARG A 93 9.23 11.54 -5.68
C ARG A 93 7.78 12.03 -5.64
N MET A 94 6.82 11.14 -5.96
CA MET A 94 5.40 11.46 -5.94
C MET A 94 4.79 11.44 -4.53
N GLY A 95 5.55 11.02 -3.54
CA GLY A 95 5.11 11.05 -2.16
C GLY A 95 4.79 9.69 -1.53
N ALA A 96 5.31 8.59 -2.09
CA ALA A 96 5.26 7.30 -1.41
C ALA A 96 6.22 7.34 -0.22
N ASP A 97 5.82 6.70 0.87
CA ASP A 97 6.62 6.69 2.10
C ASP A 97 7.68 5.59 2.10
N ASP A 98 7.43 4.52 1.36
CA ASP A 98 8.38 3.41 1.27
C ASP A 98 7.99 2.53 0.09
N TYR A 99 8.85 1.57 -0.23
CA TYR A 99 8.56 0.55 -1.22
C TYR A 99 9.20 -0.76 -0.79
N ILE A 100 8.62 -1.88 -1.25
CA ILE A 100 9.13 -3.22 -0.97
C ILE A 100 9.13 -4.00 -2.26
N THR A 101 10.26 -4.63 -2.58
CA THR A 101 10.44 -5.38 -3.83
C THR A 101 9.89 -6.80 -3.70
N LYS A 102 9.10 -7.23 -4.66
CA LYS A 102 8.62 -8.62 -4.76
C LYS A 102 9.73 -9.52 -5.34
N PRO A 103 9.88 -10.75 -4.87
CA PRO A 103 9.16 -11.34 -3.74
C PRO A 103 9.70 -10.80 -2.42
N PHE A 104 8.81 -10.63 -1.46
CA PHE A 104 9.18 -10.07 -0.15
C PHE A 104 8.79 -11.03 0.97
N SER A 105 9.44 -10.88 2.14
CA SER A 105 9.00 -11.60 3.32
C SER A 105 7.87 -10.83 3.98
N GLN A 106 6.88 -11.57 4.51
CA GLN A 106 5.78 -10.93 5.24
C GLN A 106 6.31 -10.20 6.48
N LYS A 107 7.32 -10.74 7.12
CA LYS A 107 7.94 -10.12 8.27
C LYS A 107 8.53 -8.76 7.93
N LEU A 108 9.21 -8.65 6.79
CA LEU A 108 9.76 -7.37 6.33
C LEU A 108 8.65 -6.36 6.08
N LEU A 109 7.58 -6.77 5.42
CA LEU A 109 6.44 -5.89 5.16
C LEU A 109 5.84 -5.38 6.47
N ILE A 110 5.64 -6.28 7.44
CA ILE A 110 5.09 -5.91 8.74
C ILE A 110 5.97 -4.86 9.42
N GLU A 111 7.28 -5.05 9.41
CA GLU A 111 8.20 -4.10 10.05
C GLU A 111 8.22 -2.74 9.33
N ARG A 112 8.11 -2.75 8.00
CA ARG A 112 8.02 -1.49 7.23
C ARG A 112 6.73 -0.75 7.51
N ILE A 113 5.61 -1.48 7.61
CA ILE A 113 4.32 -0.87 7.97
C ILE A 113 4.43 -0.22 9.35
N ARG A 114 5.00 -0.94 10.33
CA ARG A 114 5.18 -0.39 11.67
C ARG A 114 6.03 0.88 11.65
N ALA A 115 7.11 0.87 10.89
CA ALA A 115 8.00 2.03 10.80
C ALA A 115 7.29 3.24 10.20
N VAL A 116 6.52 3.02 9.14
CA VAL A 116 5.79 4.11 8.48
C VAL A 116 4.68 4.64 9.39
N LEU A 117 3.93 3.77 10.06
CA LEU A 117 2.88 4.18 11.00
C LEU A 117 3.48 5.00 12.15
N ARG A 118 4.62 4.56 12.69
CA ARG A 118 5.30 5.26 13.78
C ARG A 118 5.72 6.67 13.36
N ARG A 119 6.28 6.82 12.15
CA ARG A 119 6.67 8.14 11.64
C ARG A 119 5.46 9.06 11.48
N SER A 120 4.35 8.50 11.04
CA SER A 120 3.12 9.26 10.83
C SER A 120 2.57 9.86 12.11
N LEU A 121 2.76 9.20 13.26
CA LEU A 121 2.30 9.70 14.55
C LEU A 121 3.02 10.97 15.01
N TYR A 122 4.18 11.26 14.46
CA TYR A 122 5.02 12.38 14.89
C TYR A 122 5.08 13.52 13.87
N LYS A 123 4.15 13.55 12.94
CA LYS A 123 4.06 14.65 11.97
C LYS A 123 3.36 15.88 12.55
#